data_e5eb48128b871ff5ebe2b275ce638223
#
_entry.id   e5eb48128b871ff5ebe2b275ce638223
#
_cell.length_a   1.000
_cell.length_b   1.000
_cell.length_c   1.000
_cell.angle_alpha   90.00
_cell.angle_beta   90.00
_cell.angle_gamma   90.00
#
_symmetry.space_group_name_H-M   'P 1'
#
loop_
_entity.id
_entity.type
_entity.pdbx_description
1 polymer ?
#
loop_
_entity_poly.entity_id
_entity_poly.type
_entity_poly.pdbx_seq_one_letter_code
_entity_poly.pdbx_strand_id
1 'polypeptide(L)'
;LVLTDIEPSSRKYPFIGFKQAREVGNDILIVDNLTKKGLFENLSFTVRKGDKIAFLAENSMIITTLFNILTGKEEADSGSYKWGITTSVSYLMQDNKEFFSDERLDLINWLRQFSPDDQTESFIRGWLGRMLFSGEESMKKSTVLSGGEKVRCILAKMMLESGNVLIMEDPTNHLDLESITALNEGMTSFKGNILFSSHDAELLETVANRIISFEGNGIKDKMTTYEEYLDSLKD
;
A
#
# COMPACT_ATOMS: atom_id res chain seq x y z
N LEU A 1 17.54 -20.92 -31.81
CA LEU A 1 17.07 -20.92 -30.43
C LEU A 1 15.54 -20.90 -30.49
N VAL A 2 14.94 -22.07 -30.22
CA VAL A 2 13.48 -22.22 -30.13
C VAL A 2 13.08 -21.57 -28.79
N LEU A 3 12.38 -20.46 -28.87
CA LEU A 3 11.66 -19.90 -27.71
C LEU A 3 10.63 -20.94 -27.31
N THR A 4 10.86 -21.64 -26.20
CA THR A 4 9.83 -22.47 -25.58
C THR A 4 8.70 -21.57 -25.18
N ASP A 5 7.54 -21.76 -25.80
CA ASP A 5 6.28 -21.16 -25.34
C ASP A 5 6.10 -21.54 -23.88
N ILE A 6 6.21 -20.53 -23.01
CA ILE A 6 5.85 -20.69 -21.60
C ILE A 6 4.34 -20.86 -21.58
N GLU A 7 3.86 -22.04 -21.18
CA GLU A 7 2.43 -22.29 -21.03
C GLU A 7 1.78 -21.17 -20.19
N PRO A 8 0.63 -20.65 -20.62
CA PRO A 8 -0.05 -19.62 -19.84
C PRO A 8 -0.33 -20.15 -18.44
N SER A 9 0.01 -19.35 -17.43
CA SER A 9 -0.22 -19.68 -16.02
C SER A 9 -1.68 -20.10 -15.81
N SER A 10 -1.93 -21.28 -15.25
CA SER A 10 -3.26 -21.75 -14.86
C SER A 10 -3.81 -21.01 -13.64
N ARG A 11 -3.05 -20.05 -13.10
CA ARG A 11 -3.42 -19.27 -11.92
C ARG A 11 -4.57 -18.30 -12.25
N LYS A 12 -5.65 -18.36 -11.48
CA LYS A 12 -6.84 -17.51 -11.62
C LYS A 12 -6.84 -16.27 -10.73
N TYR A 13 -5.89 -16.15 -9.80
CA TYR A 13 -5.78 -15.03 -8.86
C TYR A 13 -4.33 -14.56 -8.79
N PRO A 14 -4.09 -13.26 -8.50
CA PRO A 14 -2.72 -12.74 -8.39
C PRO A 14 -2.01 -13.32 -7.17
N PHE A 15 -0.69 -13.39 -7.25
CA PHE A 15 0.15 -13.70 -6.09
C PHE A 15 0.58 -12.40 -5.41
N ILE A 16 0.07 -12.14 -4.22
CA ILE A 16 0.44 -10.99 -3.40
C ILE A 16 1.14 -11.49 -2.14
N GLY A 17 2.45 -11.24 -2.05
CA GLY A 17 3.27 -11.63 -0.92
C GLY A 17 4.36 -10.60 -0.70
N PHE A 18 4.17 -9.75 0.30
CA PHE A 18 5.14 -8.71 0.65
C PHE A 18 6.28 -9.29 1.48
N LYS A 19 7.50 -8.87 1.14
CA LYS A 19 8.70 -9.21 1.90
C LYS A 19 9.45 -7.92 2.18
N GLN A 20 10.04 -7.82 3.35
CA GLN A 20 10.91 -6.71 3.69
C GLN A 20 12.38 -7.08 3.37
N ALA A 21 13.09 -6.20 2.66
CA ALA A 21 14.50 -6.38 2.36
C ALA A 21 15.36 -6.27 3.62
N ARG A 22 14.91 -5.52 4.62
CA ARG A 22 15.57 -5.30 5.89
C ARG A 22 14.55 -5.26 7.02
N GLU A 23 14.88 -5.86 8.17
CA GLU A 23 14.05 -5.71 9.36
C GLU A 23 14.07 -4.28 9.87
N VAL A 24 12.91 -3.82 10.35
CA VAL A 24 12.78 -2.51 11.01
C VAL A 24 13.36 -2.54 12.43
N GLY A 25 13.82 -1.39 12.90
CA GLY A 25 14.11 -1.15 14.31
C GLY A 25 12.83 -1.07 15.16
N ASN A 26 12.96 -0.61 16.40
CA ASN A 26 11.80 -0.51 17.30
C ASN A 26 10.95 0.74 17.04
N ASP A 27 11.60 1.87 16.76
CA ASP A 27 10.92 3.13 16.45
C ASP A 27 10.79 3.28 14.94
N ILE A 28 9.57 3.16 14.45
CA ILE A 28 9.25 3.18 13.03
C ILE A 28 8.95 4.60 12.57
N LEU A 29 8.05 5.28 13.28
CA LEU A 29 7.60 6.63 12.96
C LEU A 29 7.17 7.34 14.24
N ILE A 30 7.62 8.57 14.41
CA ILE A 30 7.15 9.49 15.45
C ILE A 30 6.50 10.68 14.74
N VAL A 31 5.26 10.96 15.08
CA VAL A 31 4.51 12.14 14.64
C VAL A 31 4.26 13.02 15.86
N ASP A 32 4.61 14.28 15.79
CA ASP A 32 4.53 15.22 16.92
C ASP A 32 3.86 16.52 16.51
N ASN A 33 2.70 16.78 17.11
CA ASN A 33 1.88 17.99 16.94
C ASN A 33 1.65 18.39 15.47
N LEU A 34 1.52 17.41 14.58
CA LEU A 34 1.36 17.62 13.15
C LEU A 34 0.00 18.27 12.87
N THR A 35 0.01 19.37 12.13
CA THR A 35 -1.19 20.12 11.80
C THR A 35 -1.28 20.40 10.31
N LYS A 36 -2.47 20.19 9.75
CA LYS A 36 -2.88 20.64 8.43
C LYS A 36 -4.23 21.33 8.58
N LYS A 37 -4.23 22.66 8.46
CA LYS A 37 -5.41 23.50 8.70
C LYS A 37 -6.63 23.05 7.90
N GLY A 38 -7.75 22.91 8.58
CA GLY A 38 -9.01 22.45 7.98
C GLY A 38 -9.15 20.94 7.83
N LEU A 39 -8.12 20.15 8.19
CA LEU A 39 -8.15 18.68 8.14
C LEU A 39 -7.87 18.05 9.51
N PHE A 40 -6.75 18.37 10.13
CA PHE A 40 -6.40 17.89 11.48
C PHE A 40 -5.45 18.85 12.18
N GLU A 41 -5.51 18.87 13.51
CA GLU A 41 -4.67 19.73 14.34
C GLU A 41 -4.02 18.94 15.48
N ASN A 42 -2.75 19.27 15.77
CA ASN A 42 -1.98 18.72 16.88
C ASN A 42 -1.96 17.18 16.92
N LEU A 43 -1.89 16.54 15.75
CA LEU A 43 -1.86 15.09 15.62
C LEU A 43 -0.53 14.55 16.15
N SER A 44 -0.60 13.67 17.15
CA SER A 44 0.59 13.02 17.71
C SER A 44 0.34 11.53 17.92
N PHE A 45 1.23 10.71 17.36
CA PHE A 45 1.25 9.25 17.59
C PHE A 45 2.62 8.67 17.25
N THR A 46 2.89 7.49 17.76
CA THR A 46 4.14 6.76 17.46
C THR A 46 3.80 5.39 16.89
N VAL A 47 4.43 5.02 15.78
CA VAL A 47 4.33 3.69 15.19
C VAL A 47 5.49 2.84 15.68
N ARG A 48 5.18 1.66 16.21
CA ARG A 48 6.16 0.70 16.73
C ARG A 48 6.23 -0.54 15.86
N LYS A 49 7.30 -1.30 16.00
CA LYS A 49 7.48 -2.56 15.29
C LYS A 49 6.27 -3.48 15.47
N GLY A 50 5.72 -3.95 14.36
CA GLY A 50 4.56 -4.86 14.33
C GLY A 50 3.21 -4.17 14.27
N ASP A 51 3.14 -2.83 14.38
CA ASP A 51 1.88 -2.11 14.22
C ASP A 51 1.35 -2.25 12.80
N LYS A 52 0.10 -2.67 12.69
CA LYS A 52 -0.72 -2.64 11.49
C LYS A 52 -1.91 -1.74 11.78
N ILE A 53 -1.81 -0.49 11.38
CA ILE A 53 -2.72 0.57 11.79
C ILE A 53 -3.73 0.85 10.69
N ALA A 54 -5.01 0.68 11.01
CA ALA A 54 -6.10 1.18 10.20
C ALA A 54 -6.42 2.62 10.60
N PHE A 55 -6.39 3.53 9.62
CA PHE A 55 -6.80 4.91 9.78
C PHE A 55 -8.23 5.07 9.30
N LEU A 56 -9.10 5.62 10.15
CA LEU A 56 -10.51 5.84 9.88
C LEU A 56 -10.85 7.33 9.99
N ALA A 57 -11.54 7.87 9.00
CA ALA A 57 -12.02 9.25 8.98
C ALA A 57 -13.29 9.35 8.13
N GLU A 58 -14.23 10.23 8.51
CA GLU A 58 -15.41 10.52 7.69
C GLU A 58 -15.01 11.19 6.35
N ASN A 59 -13.99 12.06 6.40
CA ASN A 59 -13.43 12.71 5.24
C ASN A 59 -12.11 12.04 4.84
N SER A 60 -12.11 11.30 3.73
CA SER A 60 -10.92 10.60 3.21
C SER A 60 -9.73 11.52 2.91
N MET A 61 -9.97 12.81 2.63
CA MET A 61 -8.92 13.80 2.44
C MET A 61 -7.98 13.92 3.64
N ILE A 62 -8.46 13.66 4.85
CA ILE A 62 -7.66 13.67 6.08
C ILE A 62 -6.54 12.61 5.96
N ILE A 63 -6.90 11.40 5.57
CA ILE A 63 -5.95 10.27 5.49
C ILE A 63 -5.01 10.46 4.30
N THR A 64 -5.54 10.83 3.14
CA THR A 64 -4.73 11.12 1.94
C THR A 64 -3.69 12.18 2.22
N THR A 65 -4.09 13.29 2.86
CA THR A 65 -3.18 14.39 3.20
C THR A 65 -2.15 13.95 4.23
N LEU A 66 -2.55 13.19 5.27
CA LEU A 66 -1.61 12.65 6.25
C LEU A 66 -0.55 11.75 5.56
N PHE A 67 -0.97 10.82 4.72
CA PHE A 67 -0.04 9.93 4.04
C PHE A 67 0.86 10.66 3.03
N ASN A 68 0.35 11.68 2.35
CA ASN A 68 1.15 12.54 1.50
C ASN A 68 2.22 13.31 2.29
N ILE A 69 1.88 13.83 3.47
CA ILE A 69 2.85 14.49 4.35
C ILE A 69 3.91 13.49 4.81
N LEU A 70 3.50 12.32 5.32
CA LEU A 70 4.42 11.30 5.82
C LEU A 70 5.36 10.73 4.73
N THR A 71 4.97 10.83 3.47
CA THR A 71 5.78 10.39 2.32
C THR A 71 6.50 11.55 1.61
N GLY A 72 6.41 12.76 2.16
CA GLY A 72 7.10 13.94 1.63
C GLY A 72 6.53 14.52 0.35
N LYS A 73 5.31 14.13 -0.04
CA LYS A 73 4.58 14.67 -1.21
C LYS A 73 3.87 15.98 -0.92
N GLU A 74 3.61 16.26 0.34
CA GLU A 74 2.93 17.46 0.82
C GLU A 74 3.58 17.95 2.12
N GLU A 75 3.53 19.25 2.40
CA GLU A 75 4.04 19.84 3.63
C GLU A 75 2.92 20.05 4.65
N ALA A 76 3.23 19.82 5.91
CA ALA A 76 2.37 20.20 7.02
C ALA A 76 2.44 21.71 7.28
N ASP A 77 1.40 22.29 7.87
CA ASP A 77 1.42 23.70 8.30
C ASP A 77 2.28 23.90 9.55
N SER A 78 2.31 22.91 10.44
CA SER A 78 3.16 22.88 11.64
C SER A 78 3.32 21.47 12.19
N GLY A 79 4.19 21.33 13.19
CA GLY A 79 4.55 20.05 13.78
C GLY A 79 5.66 19.34 13.00
N SER A 80 5.92 18.11 13.34
CA SER A 80 6.99 17.34 12.70
C SER A 80 6.68 15.85 12.69
N TYR A 81 7.39 15.13 11.82
CA TYR A 81 7.43 13.67 11.85
C TYR A 81 8.85 13.18 11.59
N LYS A 82 9.16 12.00 12.08
CA LYS A 82 10.47 11.39 11.90
C LYS A 82 10.32 9.88 11.68
N TRP A 83 10.80 9.41 10.53
CA TRP A 83 10.96 7.98 10.26
C TRP A 83 12.20 7.42 10.95
N GLY A 84 12.12 6.17 11.39
CA GLY A 84 13.28 5.44 11.88
C GLY A 84 14.34 5.27 10.78
N ILE A 85 15.61 5.22 11.16
CA ILE A 85 16.76 5.17 10.23
C ILE A 85 16.72 3.94 9.31
N THR A 86 16.10 2.85 9.77
CA THR A 86 16.03 1.59 9.01
C THR A 86 14.74 1.44 8.20
N THR A 87 13.86 2.44 8.20
CA THR A 87 12.59 2.36 7.48
C THR A 87 12.76 2.59 5.99
N SER A 88 12.02 1.79 5.22
CA SER A 88 11.82 1.98 3.79
C SER A 88 10.33 1.87 3.50
N VAL A 89 9.76 2.92 2.94
CA VAL A 89 8.31 3.06 2.74
C VAL A 89 7.96 2.76 1.30
N SER A 90 6.97 1.88 1.10
CA SER A 90 6.29 1.70 -0.18
C SER A 90 4.85 2.17 -0.07
N TYR A 91 4.35 2.93 -1.05
CA TYR A 91 3.08 3.62 -0.97
C TYR A 91 2.17 3.31 -2.16
N LEU A 92 0.98 2.78 -1.86
CA LEU A 92 -0.17 2.70 -2.78
C LEU A 92 -1.09 3.87 -2.48
N MET A 93 -1.09 4.87 -3.37
CA MET A 93 -1.94 6.05 -3.25
C MET A 93 -3.37 5.77 -3.71
N GLN A 94 -4.32 6.62 -3.32
CA GLN A 94 -5.69 6.60 -3.85
C GLN A 94 -5.71 6.92 -5.35
N ASP A 95 -4.91 7.91 -5.79
CA ASP A 95 -4.72 8.23 -7.22
C ASP A 95 -3.28 7.93 -7.66
N ASN A 96 -3.13 6.91 -8.49
CA ASN A 96 -1.84 6.45 -8.99
C ASN A 96 -1.58 6.88 -10.47
N LYS A 97 -2.36 7.82 -11.01
CA LYS A 97 -2.27 8.21 -12.43
C LYS A 97 -0.88 8.68 -12.85
N GLU A 98 -0.17 9.34 -11.96
CA GLU A 98 1.18 9.83 -12.24
C GLU A 98 2.15 8.73 -12.68
N PHE A 99 2.00 7.51 -12.14
CA PHE A 99 2.84 6.35 -12.50
C PHE A 99 2.56 5.81 -13.90
N PHE A 100 1.42 6.15 -14.50
CA PHE A 100 0.95 5.59 -15.76
C PHE A 100 0.79 6.65 -16.85
N SER A 101 1.52 7.75 -16.79
CA SER A 101 1.41 8.87 -17.71
C SER A 101 2.35 8.81 -18.92
N ASP A 102 3.39 7.96 -18.89
CA ASP A 102 4.37 7.86 -19.99
C ASP A 102 3.87 6.89 -21.07
N GLU A 103 3.42 7.44 -22.19
CA GLU A 103 2.92 6.69 -23.35
C GLU A 103 3.98 5.79 -24.03
N ARG A 104 5.25 6.01 -23.74
CA ARG A 104 6.35 5.22 -24.34
C ARG A 104 6.48 3.86 -23.70
N LEU A 105 6.03 3.70 -22.44
CA LEU A 105 6.25 2.50 -21.63
C LEU A 105 5.16 1.44 -21.87
N ASP A 106 5.59 0.23 -22.19
CA ASP A 106 4.82 -0.98 -21.95
C ASP A 106 4.99 -1.44 -20.49
N LEU A 107 4.22 -2.43 -20.06
CA LEU A 107 4.25 -2.90 -18.67
C LEU A 107 5.61 -3.48 -18.27
N ILE A 108 6.33 -4.11 -19.19
CA ILE A 108 7.66 -4.67 -18.91
C ILE A 108 8.63 -3.53 -18.59
N ASN A 109 8.69 -2.53 -19.45
CA ASN A 109 9.57 -1.38 -19.26
C ASN A 109 9.13 -0.51 -18.08
N TRP A 110 7.82 -0.41 -17.83
CA TRP A 110 7.28 0.28 -16.68
C TRP A 110 7.72 -0.38 -15.37
N LEU A 111 7.52 -1.68 -15.22
CA LEU A 111 7.88 -2.38 -13.97
C LEU A 111 9.40 -2.49 -13.77
N ARG A 112 10.16 -2.59 -14.86
CA ARG A 112 11.63 -2.65 -14.84
C ARG A 112 12.28 -1.46 -14.11
N GLN A 113 11.67 -0.28 -14.19
CA GLN A 113 12.19 0.93 -13.52
C GLN A 113 12.25 0.79 -12.00
N PHE A 114 11.43 -0.08 -11.42
CA PHE A 114 11.30 -0.28 -9.98
C PHE A 114 12.03 -1.52 -9.47
N SER A 115 12.69 -2.27 -10.35
CA SER A 115 13.45 -3.45 -9.95
C SER A 115 14.87 -3.05 -9.55
N PRO A 116 15.26 -3.26 -8.28
CA PRO A 116 16.57 -2.80 -7.79
C PRO A 116 17.73 -3.66 -8.31
N ASP A 117 17.53 -4.96 -8.46
CA ASP A 117 18.61 -5.92 -8.67
C ASP A 117 18.57 -6.54 -10.06
N ASP A 118 17.50 -7.22 -10.43
CA ASP A 118 17.37 -7.95 -11.70
C ASP A 118 16.39 -7.22 -12.64
N GLN A 119 16.91 -6.69 -13.73
CA GLN A 119 16.15 -5.98 -14.76
C GLN A 119 15.96 -6.79 -16.04
N THR A 120 16.29 -8.08 -16.03
CA THR A 120 16.10 -8.96 -17.19
C THR A 120 14.61 -9.07 -17.53
N GLU A 121 14.33 -9.18 -18.83
CA GLU A 121 12.94 -9.28 -19.30
C GLU A 121 12.26 -10.53 -18.72
N SER A 122 12.95 -11.64 -18.60
CA SER A 122 12.43 -12.87 -18.03
C SER A 122 12.00 -12.70 -16.58
N PHE A 123 12.81 -12.00 -15.76
CA PHE A 123 12.48 -11.70 -14.36
C PHE A 123 11.24 -10.81 -14.26
N ILE A 124 11.20 -9.73 -15.04
CA ILE A 124 10.08 -8.78 -15.03
C ILE A 124 8.79 -9.44 -15.52
N ARG A 125 8.84 -10.25 -16.60
CA ARG A 125 7.68 -11.03 -17.06
C ARG A 125 7.19 -12.03 -16.00
N GLY A 126 8.09 -12.62 -15.21
CA GLY A 126 7.73 -13.47 -14.08
C GLY A 126 6.90 -12.72 -13.03
N TRP A 127 7.26 -11.50 -12.71
CA TRP A 127 6.49 -10.66 -11.79
C TRP A 127 5.14 -10.24 -12.36
N LEU A 128 5.11 -9.82 -13.62
CA LEU A 128 3.86 -9.49 -14.29
C LEU A 128 2.92 -10.69 -14.37
N GLY A 129 3.45 -11.89 -14.66
CA GLY A 129 2.67 -13.13 -14.67
C GLY A 129 2.04 -13.45 -13.31
N ARG A 130 2.74 -13.19 -12.20
CA ARG A 130 2.18 -13.31 -10.83
C ARG A 130 0.98 -12.39 -10.61
N MET A 131 0.95 -11.25 -11.29
CA MET A 131 -0.13 -10.27 -11.23
C MET A 131 -1.14 -10.43 -12.37
N LEU A 132 -1.15 -11.60 -13.02
CA LEU A 132 -2.06 -11.98 -14.10
C LEU A 132 -1.86 -11.22 -15.43
N PHE A 133 -0.68 -10.66 -15.65
CA PHE A 133 -0.27 -10.10 -16.94
C PHE A 133 0.65 -11.09 -17.65
N SER A 134 0.11 -11.95 -18.50
CA SER A 134 0.85 -12.97 -19.24
C SER A 134 0.80 -12.74 -20.76
N GLY A 135 1.79 -13.26 -21.45
CA GLY A 135 1.85 -13.16 -22.91
C GLY A 135 1.78 -11.72 -23.41
N GLU A 136 0.83 -11.45 -24.31
CA GLU A 136 0.62 -10.13 -24.91
C GLU A 136 0.17 -9.07 -23.90
N GLU A 137 -0.48 -9.46 -22.81
CA GLU A 137 -0.90 -8.51 -21.78
C GLU A 137 0.27 -7.79 -21.12
N SER A 138 1.41 -8.46 -20.96
CA SER A 138 2.63 -7.84 -20.43
C SER A 138 3.22 -6.75 -21.35
N MET A 139 2.79 -6.71 -22.60
CA MET A 139 3.21 -5.71 -23.61
C MET A 139 2.23 -4.55 -23.77
N LYS A 140 1.12 -4.55 -23.02
CA LYS A 140 0.19 -3.42 -23.02
C LYS A 140 0.91 -2.13 -22.63
N LYS A 141 0.50 -1.02 -23.22
CA LYS A 141 0.93 0.30 -22.78
C LYS A 141 0.46 0.58 -21.35
N SER A 142 1.32 1.15 -20.53
CA SER A 142 0.99 1.50 -19.15
C SER A 142 -0.19 2.47 -19.04
N THR A 143 -0.40 3.29 -20.05
CA THR A 143 -1.45 4.32 -20.10
C THR A 143 -2.86 3.77 -20.35
N VAL A 144 -3.00 2.55 -20.89
CA VAL A 144 -4.33 1.97 -21.28
C VAL A 144 -4.92 1.03 -20.23
N LEU A 145 -4.33 0.94 -19.05
CA LEU A 145 -4.74 0.00 -18.01
C LEU A 145 -6.06 0.42 -17.35
N SER A 146 -6.88 -0.58 -17.01
CA SER A 146 -8.03 -0.40 -16.13
C SER A 146 -7.60 -0.03 -14.70
N GLY A 147 -8.56 0.42 -13.87
CA GLY A 147 -8.28 0.73 -12.46
C GLY A 147 -7.68 -0.44 -11.70
N GLY A 148 -8.26 -1.64 -11.82
CA GLY A 148 -7.75 -2.85 -11.16
C GLY A 148 -6.39 -3.29 -11.69
N GLU A 149 -6.14 -3.17 -12.99
CA GLU A 149 -4.83 -3.45 -13.57
C GLU A 149 -3.75 -2.51 -13.03
N LYS A 150 -4.06 -1.21 -12.89
CA LYS A 150 -3.15 -0.22 -12.27
C LYS A 150 -2.81 -0.60 -10.82
N VAL A 151 -3.81 -0.94 -10.01
CA VAL A 151 -3.59 -1.37 -8.63
C VAL A 151 -2.69 -2.61 -8.58
N ARG A 152 -2.95 -3.62 -9.39
CA ARG A 152 -2.09 -4.81 -9.47
C ARG A 152 -0.66 -4.48 -9.88
N CYS A 153 -0.45 -3.55 -10.80
CA CYS A 153 0.89 -3.06 -11.17
C CYS A 153 1.60 -2.37 -10.00
N ILE A 154 0.90 -1.50 -9.26
CA ILE A 154 1.49 -0.85 -8.07
C ILE A 154 1.82 -1.88 -6.99
N LEU A 155 0.97 -2.88 -6.78
CA LEU A 155 1.28 -3.97 -5.83
C LEU A 155 2.53 -4.76 -6.26
N ALA A 156 2.71 -5.04 -7.56
CA ALA A 156 3.94 -5.64 -8.08
C ALA A 156 5.17 -4.77 -7.81
N LYS A 157 5.05 -3.45 -8.06
CA LYS A 157 6.09 -2.47 -7.74
C LYS A 157 6.45 -2.51 -6.25
N MET A 158 5.46 -2.47 -5.35
CA MET A 158 5.68 -2.51 -3.91
C MET A 158 6.37 -3.80 -3.45
N MET A 159 6.01 -4.95 -4.05
CA MET A 159 6.67 -6.22 -3.77
C MET A 159 8.13 -6.23 -4.24
N LEU A 160 8.45 -5.61 -5.38
CA LEU A 160 9.82 -5.47 -5.87
C LEU A 160 10.66 -4.53 -5.01
N GLU A 161 10.10 -3.42 -4.57
CA GLU A 161 10.77 -2.46 -3.69
C GLU A 161 11.12 -3.06 -2.32
N SER A 162 10.38 -4.09 -1.90
CA SER A 162 10.59 -4.80 -0.63
C SER A 162 10.67 -3.87 0.59
N GLY A 163 9.84 -2.82 0.61
CA GLY A 163 9.73 -1.90 1.73
C GLY A 163 9.34 -2.62 3.03
N ASN A 164 9.82 -2.12 4.15
CA ASN A 164 9.47 -2.66 5.46
C ASN A 164 8.32 -1.92 6.16
N VAL A 165 7.86 -0.82 5.55
CA VAL A 165 6.62 -0.14 5.91
C VAL A 165 5.78 0.02 4.64
N LEU A 166 4.56 -0.50 4.68
CA LEU A 166 3.59 -0.35 3.59
C LEU A 166 2.57 0.71 3.98
N ILE A 167 2.36 1.69 3.12
CA ILE A 167 1.25 2.64 3.22
C ILE A 167 0.27 2.33 2.09
N MET A 168 -1.01 2.16 2.41
CA MET A 168 -2.03 1.78 1.42
C MET A 168 -3.34 2.55 1.65
N GLU A 169 -3.79 3.27 0.62
CA GLU A 169 -5.10 3.93 0.62
C GLU A 169 -6.11 3.13 -0.18
N ASP A 170 -7.18 2.69 0.50
CA ASP A 170 -8.28 1.92 -0.10
C ASP A 170 -7.82 0.85 -1.11
N PRO A 171 -6.90 -0.06 -0.72
CA PRO A 171 -6.20 -0.94 -1.65
C PRO A 171 -7.10 -1.98 -2.33
N THR A 172 -8.32 -2.18 -1.84
CA THR A 172 -9.32 -3.07 -2.43
C THR A 172 -10.12 -2.42 -3.56
N ASN A 173 -10.04 -1.10 -3.72
CA ASN A 173 -10.74 -0.40 -4.78
C ASN A 173 -10.34 -0.92 -6.16
N HIS A 174 -11.34 -1.14 -7.01
CA HIS A 174 -11.18 -1.64 -8.38
C HIS A 174 -10.63 -3.07 -8.52
N LEU A 175 -10.44 -3.79 -7.42
CA LEU A 175 -10.03 -5.20 -7.45
C LEU A 175 -11.25 -6.13 -7.50
N ASP A 176 -11.10 -7.27 -8.19
CA ASP A 176 -12.04 -8.38 -8.11
C ASP A 176 -11.89 -9.14 -6.78
N LEU A 177 -12.85 -9.99 -6.47
CA LEU A 177 -12.94 -10.71 -5.20
C LEU A 177 -11.69 -11.57 -4.94
N GLU A 178 -11.20 -12.26 -5.96
CA GLU A 178 -10.00 -13.10 -5.85
C GLU A 178 -8.74 -12.28 -5.56
N SER A 179 -8.62 -11.11 -6.17
CA SER A 179 -7.52 -10.17 -5.90
C SER A 179 -7.61 -9.55 -4.50
N ILE A 180 -8.81 -9.25 -4.02
CA ILE A 180 -9.05 -8.77 -2.64
C ILE A 180 -8.62 -9.85 -1.64
N THR A 181 -9.00 -11.10 -1.85
CA THR A 181 -8.61 -12.22 -0.98
C THR A 181 -7.08 -12.38 -0.95
N ALA A 182 -6.43 -12.36 -2.12
CA ALA A 182 -4.98 -12.46 -2.21
C ALA A 182 -4.26 -11.29 -1.53
N LEU A 183 -4.79 -10.07 -1.64
CA LEU A 183 -4.27 -8.88 -0.96
C LEU A 183 -4.41 -9.01 0.57
N ASN A 184 -5.57 -9.44 1.04
CA ASN A 184 -5.83 -9.67 2.47
C ASN A 184 -4.81 -10.65 3.06
N GLU A 185 -4.60 -11.80 2.43
CA GLU A 185 -3.61 -12.79 2.83
C GLU A 185 -2.18 -12.21 2.83
N GLY A 186 -1.82 -11.44 1.78
CA GLY A 186 -0.53 -10.79 1.66
C GLY A 186 -0.27 -9.76 2.76
N MET A 187 -1.26 -8.94 3.09
CA MET A 187 -1.18 -7.94 4.17
C MET A 187 -1.15 -8.60 5.55
N THR A 188 -1.98 -9.62 5.77
CA THR A 188 -2.05 -10.35 7.05
C THR A 188 -0.73 -11.06 7.36
N SER A 189 -0.12 -11.70 6.37
CA SER A 189 1.14 -12.45 6.53
C SER A 189 2.39 -11.55 6.56
N PHE A 190 2.31 -10.29 6.14
CA PHE A 190 3.45 -9.38 6.12
C PHE A 190 4.01 -9.13 7.53
N LYS A 191 5.34 -9.23 7.66
CA LYS A 191 6.05 -9.11 8.95
C LYS A 191 6.50 -7.69 9.28
N GLY A 192 6.42 -6.76 8.31
CA GLY A 192 6.69 -5.35 8.52
C GLY A 192 5.49 -4.58 9.07
N ASN A 193 5.57 -3.27 9.03
CA ASN A 193 4.50 -2.37 9.46
C ASN A 193 3.56 -2.01 8.30
N ILE A 194 2.28 -1.80 8.61
CA ILE A 194 1.28 -1.34 7.65
C ILE A 194 0.53 -0.14 8.23
N LEU A 195 0.42 0.92 7.43
CA LEU A 195 -0.46 2.06 7.67
C LEU A 195 -1.48 2.08 6.52
N PHE A 196 -2.76 1.92 6.79
CA PHE A 196 -3.72 1.81 5.70
C PHE A 196 -5.09 2.41 6.02
N SER A 197 -5.83 2.74 5.00
CA SER A 197 -7.26 3.01 5.05
C SER A 197 -8.02 1.99 4.22
N SER A 198 -9.25 1.69 4.60
CA SER A 198 -10.13 0.83 3.82
C SER A 198 -11.59 1.03 4.20
N HIS A 199 -12.49 0.77 3.25
CA HIS A 199 -13.94 0.62 3.47
C HIS A 199 -14.34 -0.87 3.53
N ASP A 200 -13.41 -1.78 3.34
CA ASP A 200 -13.61 -3.21 3.43
C ASP A 200 -13.49 -3.68 4.88
N ALA A 201 -14.63 -4.06 5.47
CA ALA A 201 -14.70 -4.48 6.87
C ALA A 201 -13.88 -5.74 7.16
N GLU A 202 -13.80 -6.69 6.21
CA GLU A 202 -13.02 -7.91 6.37
C GLU A 202 -11.51 -7.60 6.40
N LEU A 203 -11.07 -6.70 5.50
CA LEU A 203 -9.67 -6.25 5.50
C LEU A 203 -9.31 -5.53 6.79
N LEU A 204 -10.18 -4.65 7.28
CA LEU A 204 -9.98 -3.96 8.56
C LEU A 204 -9.87 -4.93 9.72
N GLU A 205 -10.77 -5.92 9.81
CA GLU A 205 -10.78 -6.90 10.91
C GLU A 205 -9.58 -7.86 10.88
N THR A 206 -9.18 -8.33 9.70
CA THR A 206 -8.14 -9.36 9.58
C THR A 206 -6.72 -8.81 9.65
N VAL A 207 -6.52 -7.56 9.21
CA VAL A 207 -5.18 -6.96 9.10
C VAL A 207 -4.84 -6.07 10.27
N ALA A 208 -5.78 -5.20 10.72
CA ALA A 208 -5.48 -4.21 11.74
C ALA A 208 -5.32 -4.81 13.14
N ASN A 209 -4.28 -4.38 13.85
CA ASN A 209 -4.12 -4.61 15.29
C ASN A 209 -4.16 -3.30 16.10
N ARG A 210 -4.36 -2.18 15.42
CA ARG A 210 -4.49 -0.85 15.99
C ARG A 210 -5.33 0.03 15.09
N ILE A 211 -6.19 0.83 15.69
CA ILE A 211 -7.07 1.75 14.98
C ILE A 211 -6.81 3.18 15.44
N ILE A 212 -6.59 4.07 14.49
CA ILE A 212 -6.55 5.51 14.70
C ILE A 212 -7.71 6.12 13.94
N SER A 213 -8.73 6.61 14.68
CA SER A 213 -9.89 7.28 14.09
C SER A 213 -9.84 8.77 14.34
N PHE A 214 -10.17 9.54 13.31
CA PHE A 214 -10.31 10.99 13.38
C PHE A 214 -11.74 11.34 13.76
N GLU A 215 -11.91 11.95 14.95
CA GLU A 215 -13.21 12.33 15.49
C GLU A 215 -13.19 13.80 15.91
N GLY A 216 -14.01 14.62 15.25
CA GLY A 216 -14.00 16.06 15.50
C GLY A 216 -12.63 16.67 15.23
N ASN A 217 -12.04 17.32 16.24
CA ASN A 217 -10.72 17.96 16.15
C ASN A 217 -9.57 17.08 16.68
N GLY A 218 -9.85 15.82 17.05
CA GLY A 218 -8.87 14.93 17.67
C GLY A 218 -8.81 13.57 17.04
N ILE A 219 -8.02 12.69 17.67
CA ILE A 219 -7.95 11.27 17.31
C ILE A 219 -8.33 10.40 18.50
N LYS A 220 -8.90 9.24 18.20
CA LYS A 220 -8.89 8.08 19.11
C LYS A 220 -7.89 7.08 18.58
N ASP A 221 -6.96 6.68 19.44
CA ASP A 221 -5.90 5.73 19.14
C ASP A 221 -6.03 4.53 20.07
N LYS A 222 -6.37 3.36 19.53
CA LYS A 222 -6.64 2.17 20.31
C LYS A 222 -5.93 0.95 19.72
N MET A 223 -5.22 0.20 20.57
CA MET A 223 -4.75 -1.16 20.26
C MET A 223 -5.93 -2.11 20.36
N THR A 224 -6.63 -2.35 19.26
CA THR A 224 -7.90 -3.06 19.22
C THR A 224 -8.15 -3.66 17.83
N THR A 225 -9.04 -4.65 17.73
CA THR A 225 -9.59 -5.12 16.46
C THR A 225 -10.67 -4.16 15.95
N TYR A 226 -11.07 -4.32 14.70
CA TYR A 226 -12.12 -3.48 14.12
C TYR A 226 -13.50 -3.77 14.75
N GLU A 227 -13.80 -5.03 15.05
CA GLU A 227 -15.04 -5.44 15.74
C GLU A 227 -15.14 -4.80 17.14
N GLU A 228 -14.10 -4.92 17.95
CA GLU A 228 -14.04 -4.28 19.28
C GLU A 228 -14.15 -2.76 19.20
N TYR A 229 -13.56 -2.14 18.18
CA TYR A 229 -13.69 -0.71 17.95
C TYR A 229 -15.15 -0.32 17.67
N LEU A 230 -15.85 -1.05 16.77
CA LEU A 230 -17.25 -0.81 16.47
C LEU A 230 -18.15 -0.97 17.70
N ASP A 231 -17.90 -1.96 18.54
CA ASP A 231 -18.65 -2.17 19.76
C ASP A 231 -18.44 -1.01 20.74
N SER A 232 -17.24 -0.45 20.80
CA SER A 232 -16.95 0.74 21.63
C SER A 232 -17.63 2.03 21.18
N LEU A 233 -18.22 2.06 19.99
CA LEU A 233 -19.00 3.21 19.50
C LEU A 233 -20.50 3.15 19.88
N LYS A 234 -20.96 1.97 20.36
CA LYS A 234 -22.36 1.76 20.78
C LYS A 234 -22.61 2.16 22.23
N ASP A 235 -21.55 2.29 23.02
CA ASP A 235 -21.57 2.74 24.42
C ASP A 235 -21.42 4.26 24.53
#